data_9f7683adb31c0c29fa77213b571153ba
#
_entry.id   9f7683adb31c0c29fa77213b571153ba
#
_cell.length_a   1.000
_cell.length_b   1.000
_cell.length_c   1.000
_cell.angle_alpha   90.00
_cell.angle_beta   90.00
_cell.angle_gamma   90.00
#
_symmetry.space_group_name_H-M   'P 1'
#
loop_
_entity.id
_entity.type
_entity.pdbx_description
1 polymer ?
#
loop_
_entity_poly.entity_id
_entity_poly.type
_entity_poly.pdbx_seq_one_letter_code
_entity_poly.pdbx_strand_id
1 'polypeptide(L)' 'MDKFIELFAEAMERKITDVKPSDKFRDYEEWDSLAALSMLAMINENYEVTIPRRDFEEVQTVSGLYDLIMEMKREK' A
#
# COMPACT_ATOMS: atom_id res chain seq x y z
N MET A 1 3.54 -0.32 -11.65
CA MET A 1 3.90 -1.02 -10.40
C MET A 1 5.20 -0.51 -9.77
N ASP A 2 6.21 -0.19 -10.57
CA ASP A 2 7.50 0.27 -10.04
C ASP A 2 7.37 1.53 -9.18
N LYS A 3 6.59 2.49 -9.64
CA LYS A 3 6.39 3.73 -8.89
C LYS A 3 5.70 3.44 -7.56
N PHE A 4 4.72 2.54 -7.57
CA PHE A 4 4.02 2.17 -6.35
C PHE A 4 4.97 1.50 -5.35
N ILE A 5 5.85 0.62 -5.84
CA ILE A 5 6.83 -0.05 -4.98
C ILE A 5 7.74 0.99 -4.31
N GLU A 6 8.19 2.00 -5.06
CA GLU A 6 9.00 3.07 -4.50
C GLU A 6 8.26 3.81 -3.38
N LEU A 7 7.02 4.19 -3.64
CA LEU A 7 6.21 4.92 -2.66
C LEU A 7 5.91 4.05 -1.44
N PHE A 8 5.63 2.78 -1.68
CA PHE A 8 5.35 1.83 -0.62
C PHE A 8 6.57 1.67 0.29
N ALA A 9 7.74 1.46 -0.31
CA ALA A 9 8.97 1.29 0.45
C ALA A 9 9.28 2.53 1.27
N GLU A 10 9.09 3.71 0.70
CA GLU A 10 9.31 4.96 1.41
C GLU A 10 8.36 5.10 2.61
N ALA A 11 7.09 4.79 2.42
CA ALA A 11 6.10 4.87 3.49
C ALA A 11 6.41 3.90 4.63
N MET A 12 7.00 2.75 4.29
CA MET A 12 7.37 1.72 5.27
C MET A 12 8.78 1.91 5.80
N GLU A 13 9.52 2.88 5.27
CA GLU A 13 10.93 3.09 5.61
C GLU A 13 11.76 1.84 5.34
N ARG A 14 11.46 1.16 4.23
CA ARG A 14 12.19 -0.01 3.78
C ARG A 14 12.94 0.31 2.50
N LYS A 15 13.92 -0.50 2.16
CA LYS A 15 14.62 -0.40 0.88
C LYS A 15 13.70 -0.93 -0.22
N ILE A 16 13.76 -0.31 -1.40
CA ILE A 16 12.98 -0.76 -2.55
C ILE A 16 13.22 -2.25 -2.83
N THR A 17 14.47 -2.68 -2.68
CA THR A 17 14.84 -4.07 -2.93
C THR A 17 14.22 -5.06 -1.95
N ASP A 18 13.72 -4.55 -0.83
CA ASP A 18 13.10 -5.39 0.21
C ASP A 18 11.58 -5.42 0.11
N VAL A 19 11.02 -4.88 -0.97
CA VAL A 19 9.58 -4.87 -1.20
C VAL A 19 9.28 -5.55 -2.52
N LYS A 20 8.51 -6.63 -2.48
CA LYS A 20 8.13 -7.38 -3.68
C LYS A 20 6.62 -7.40 -3.81
N PRO A 21 6.09 -7.45 -5.05
CA PRO A 21 4.63 -7.48 -5.26
C PRO A 21 3.92 -8.63 -4.53
N SER A 22 4.57 -9.76 -4.39
CA SER A 22 3.98 -10.93 -3.75
C SER A 22 4.09 -10.91 -2.22
N ASP A 23 4.79 -9.94 -1.66
CA ASP A 23 4.98 -9.87 -0.22
C ASP A 23 3.66 -9.63 0.51
N LYS A 24 3.49 -10.32 1.63
CA LYS A 24 2.40 -10.08 2.54
C LYS A 24 2.86 -8.99 3.51
N PHE A 25 2.56 -7.75 3.18
CA PHE A 25 3.11 -6.61 3.91
C PHE A 25 2.74 -6.60 5.39
N ARG A 26 1.65 -7.23 5.77
CA ARG A 26 1.26 -7.30 7.18
C ARG A 26 2.20 -8.14 8.01
N ASP A 27 3.02 -8.97 7.36
CA ASP A 27 4.02 -9.80 8.03
C ASP A 27 5.34 -9.08 8.24
N TYR A 28 5.49 -7.88 7.70
CA TYR A 28 6.71 -7.10 7.92
C TYR A 28 6.82 -6.72 9.38
N GLU A 29 8.04 -6.76 9.92
CA GLU A 29 8.29 -6.40 11.31
C GLU A 29 7.84 -4.97 11.63
N GLU A 30 7.97 -4.06 10.67
CA GLU A 30 7.64 -2.65 10.86
C GLU A 30 6.13 -2.38 10.82
N TRP A 31 5.33 -3.37 10.41
CA TRP A 31 3.90 -3.14 10.24
C TRP A 31 3.20 -2.97 11.58
N ASP A 32 2.57 -1.82 11.75
CA ASP A 32 1.79 -1.50 12.94
C ASP A 32 0.72 -0.47 12.54
N SER A 33 0.01 0.06 13.53
CA SER A 33 -1.06 1.03 13.26
C SER A 33 -0.54 2.31 12.61
N LEU A 34 0.66 2.74 13.00
CA LEU A 34 1.26 3.94 12.41
C LEU A 34 1.66 3.69 10.96
N ALA A 35 2.19 2.50 10.68
CA ALA A 35 2.54 2.14 9.31
C ALA A 35 1.30 2.11 8.43
N ALA A 36 0.19 1.57 8.95
CA ALA A 36 -1.07 1.52 8.22
C ALA A 36 -1.57 2.93 7.89
N LEU A 37 -1.52 3.84 8.86
CA LEU A 37 -1.93 5.22 8.64
C LEU A 37 -1.04 5.91 7.63
N SER A 38 0.27 5.70 7.71
CA SER A 38 1.22 6.27 6.75
C SER A 38 0.94 5.77 5.35
N MET A 39 0.61 4.49 5.23
CA MET A 39 0.30 3.89 3.93
C MET A 39 -0.95 4.50 3.33
N LEU A 40 -2.01 4.63 4.12
CA LEU A 40 -3.25 5.22 3.65
C LEU A 40 -3.07 6.69 3.25
N ALA A 41 -2.26 7.42 4.02
CA ALA A 41 -1.96 8.82 3.71
C ALA A 41 -1.18 8.93 2.40
N MET A 42 -0.21 8.05 2.19
CA MET A 42 0.58 8.02 0.96
C MET A 42 -0.31 7.77 -0.26
N ILE A 43 -1.21 6.80 -0.14
CA ILE A 43 -2.12 6.45 -1.22
C ILE A 43 -3.04 7.63 -1.55
N ASN A 44 -3.56 8.30 -0.52
CA ASN A 44 -4.43 9.45 -0.73
C ASN A 44 -3.68 10.60 -1.43
N GLU A 45 -2.46 10.89 -0.98
CA GLU A 45 -1.68 11.97 -1.56
C GLU A 45 -1.25 11.72 -3.00
N ASN A 46 -0.87 10.49 -3.33
CA ASN A 46 -0.28 10.19 -4.63
C ASN A 46 -1.27 9.67 -5.65
N TYR A 47 -2.36 9.05 -5.21
CA TYR A 47 -3.34 8.44 -6.11
C TYR A 47 -4.71 9.07 -6.00
N GLU A 48 -4.90 9.99 -5.05
CA GLU A 48 -6.17 10.66 -4.81
C GLU A 48 -7.31 9.67 -4.56
N VAL A 49 -6.99 8.60 -3.84
CA VAL A 49 -7.93 7.54 -3.49
C VAL A 49 -8.01 7.43 -1.98
N THR A 50 -9.24 7.35 -1.46
CA THR A 50 -9.46 7.08 -0.05
C THR A 50 -9.99 5.65 0.07
N ILE A 51 -9.17 4.76 0.61
CA ILE A 51 -9.54 3.35 0.75
C ILE A 51 -10.32 3.16 2.05
N PRO A 52 -11.56 2.62 1.98
CA PRO A 52 -12.30 2.31 3.19
C PRO A 52 -11.50 1.29 4.02
N ARG A 53 -11.52 1.46 5.32
CA ARG A 53 -10.75 0.61 6.21
C ARG A 53 -11.07 -0.87 6.00
N ARG A 54 -12.34 -1.21 5.80
CA ARG A 54 -12.75 -2.59 5.55
C ARG A 54 -12.03 -3.19 4.34
N ASP A 55 -11.99 -2.44 3.25
CA ASP A 55 -11.35 -2.90 2.03
C ASP A 55 -9.84 -3.06 2.23
N PHE A 56 -9.24 -2.13 2.95
CA PHE A 56 -7.82 -2.17 3.23
C PHE A 56 -7.47 -3.41 4.07
N GLU A 57 -8.32 -3.76 5.03
CA GLU A 57 -8.08 -4.92 5.89
C GLU A 57 -8.16 -6.25 5.14
N GLU A 58 -8.87 -6.30 4.02
CA GLU A 58 -8.99 -7.51 3.22
C GLU A 58 -7.79 -7.75 2.30
N VAL A 59 -7.01 -6.71 2.05
CA VAL A 59 -5.84 -6.82 1.17
C VAL A 59 -4.70 -7.49 1.92
N GLN A 60 -4.06 -8.46 1.28
CA GLN A 60 -2.99 -9.25 1.90
C GLN A 60 -1.61 -8.90 1.37
N THR A 61 -1.49 -8.61 0.07
CA THR A 61 -0.20 -8.45 -0.59
C THR A 61 -0.03 -7.05 -1.16
N VAL A 62 1.24 -6.70 -1.44
CA VAL A 62 1.57 -5.42 -2.07
C VAL A 62 0.84 -5.29 -3.41
N SER A 63 0.88 -6.34 -4.24
CA SER A 63 0.19 -6.29 -5.54
C SER A 63 -1.32 -6.19 -5.38
N GLY A 64 -1.88 -6.85 -4.37
CA GLY A 64 -3.32 -6.76 -4.08
C GLY A 64 -3.73 -5.34 -3.74
N LEU A 65 -2.90 -4.66 -2.96
CA LEU A 65 -3.16 -3.27 -2.61
C LEU A 65 -3.10 -2.37 -3.84
N TYR A 66 -2.11 -2.58 -4.69
CA TYR A 66 -1.99 -1.82 -5.94
C TYR A 66 -3.22 -2.03 -6.82
N ASP A 67 -3.65 -3.28 -6.97
CA ASP A 67 -4.84 -3.60 -7.78
C ASP A 67 -6.08 -2.89 -7.24
N LEU A 68 -6.25 -2.88 -5.93
CA LEU A 68 -7.37 -2.19 -5.30
C LEU A 68 -7.34 -0.69 -5.61
N ILE A 69 -6.17 -0.07 -5.51
CA ILE A 69 -6.01 1.35 -5.81
C ILE A 69 -6.39 1.64 -7.26
N MET A 70 -5.91 0.83 -8.19
CA MET A 70 -6.20 1.03 -9.61
C MET A 70 -7.68 0.84 -9.90
N GLU A 71 -8.32 -0.13 -9.26
CA GLU A 71 -9.74 -0.36 -9.41
C GLU A 71 -10.54 0.85 -8.92
N MET A 72 -10.18 1.38 -7.77
CA MET A 72 -10.87 2.55 -7.21
C MET A 72 -10.69 3.79 -8.07
N LYS A 73 -9.51 3.98 -8.63
CA LYS A 73 -9.26 5.10 -9.54
C LYS A 73 -10.10 4.98 -10.80
N ARG A 74 -10.30 3.78 -11.28
CA ARG A 74 -11.05 3.55 -12.50
C ARG A 74 -12.54 3.80 -12.34
N GLU A 75 -13.05 3.66 -11.12
CA GLU A 75 -14.46 3.88 -10.82
C GLU A 75 -14.85 5.35 -10.66
N LYS A 76 -13.87 6.23 -10.62
CA LYS A 76 -14.11 7.66 -10.59
C LYS A 76 -14.34 8.21 -12.03
#